data_b5a842687ebc9a763fd3c3081cd58366
#
_entry.id   b5a842687ebc9a763fd3c3081cd58366
#
_cell.length_a   1.000
_cell.length_b   1.000
_cell.length_c   1.000
_cell.angle_alpha   90.00
_cell.angle_beta   90.00
_cell.angle_gamma   90.00
#
_symmetry.space_group_name_H-M   'P 1'
#
loop_
_entity.id
_entity.type
_entity.pdbx_description
1 polymer ?
#
loop_
_entity_poly.entity_id
_entity_poly.type
_entity_poly.pdbx_seq_one_letter_code
_entity_poly.pdbx_strand_id
1 'polypeptide(L)'
;MKRNKKLLLLGLMGALLLALAGCSSTKTPVTATSGGFWDHYFVYPLSMALTKIAEWAGGSYGLSIIIATIIIRLVLLPLILKQQKSTMAMQALRPEMEKIQKKYAGKKDPETQQKQQKEMMQLYQTHKINPVGGCLPIFIQMPIIIAFYNAIARTHEIAQHSFLWVSLGKPDPYFVLPVVAAITTFLQIRVSMTDEIQPPMKMMMNIMPIFILVAGISLPSALALYWVIGNLFGIGQGYYLKKRMSLLKEKDAANNAAQAKTKPSPKSKSKS
;
A
#
# COMPACT_ATOMS: atom_id res chain seq x y z
N MET A 1 -11.32 18.35 -20.83
CA MET A 1 -11.31 17.71 -19.50
C MET A 1 -12.31 16.56 -19.30
N LYS A 2 -13.53 16.58 -19.89
CA LYS A 2 -14.51 15.46 -19.73
C LYS A 2 -14.09 14.14 -20.39
N ARG A 3 -13.34 14.17 -21.52
CA ARG A 3 -12.90 12.97 -22.28
C ARG A 3 -11.86 12.14 -21.51
N ASN A 4 -10.93 12.80 -20.82
CA ASN A 4 -9.89 12.09 -20.04
C ASN A 4 -10.45 11.41 -18.77
N LYS A 5 -11.53 11.95 -18.18
CA LYS A 5 -12.23 11.33 -17.06
C LYS A 5 -12.96 10.04 -17.47
N LYS A 6 -13.57 10.02 -18.67
CA LYS A 6 -14.21 8.81 -19.20
C LYS A 6 -13.19 7.72 -19.54
N LEU A 7 -12.04 8.08 -20.11
CA LEU A 7 -10.94 7.15 -20.38
C LEU A 7 -10.35 6.57 -19.08
N LEU A 8 -10.22 7.38 -18.04
CA LEU A 8 -9.73 6.96 -16.73
C LEU A 8 -10.72 6.02 -16.01
N LEU A 9 -12.03 6.31 -16.12
CA LEU A 9 -13.11 5.45 -15.62
C LEU A 9 -13.19 4.12 -16.39
N LEU A 10 -13.04 4.15 -17.71
CA LEU A 10 -12.98 2.94 -18.54
C LEU A 10 -11.73 2.10 -18.21
N GLY A 11 -10.58 2.73 -18.01
CA GLY A 11 -9.36 2.05 -17.56
C GLY A 11 -9.51 1.42 -16.17
N LEU A 12 -10.13 2.12 -15.22
CA LEU A 12 -10.43 1.60 -13.87
C LEU A 12 -11.44 0.44 -13.91
N MET A 13 -12.46 0.57 -14.73
CA MET A 13 -13.47 -0.49 -14.90
C MET A 13 -12.88 -1.71 -15.63
N GLY A 14 -12.00 -1.50 -16.62
CA GLY A 14 -11.24 -2.56 -17.27
C GLY A 14 -10.30 -3.29 -16.30
N ALA A 15 -9.57 -2.56 -15.46
CA ALA A 15 -8.72 -3.13 -14.43
C ALA A 15 -9.52 -3.91 -13.37
N LEU A 16 -10.70 -3.41 -13.00
CA LEU A 16 -11.61 -4.11 -12.08
C LEU A 16 -12.18 -5.40 -12.68
N LEU A 17 -12.56 -5.36 -13.96
CA LEU A 17 -13.04 -6.54 -14.70
C LEU A 17 -11.93 -7.59 -14.88
N LEU A 18 -10.69 -7.16 -15.13
CA LEU A 18 -9.52 -8.05 -15.19
C LEU A 18 -9.20 -8.67 -13.83
N ALA A 19 -9.35 -7.92 -12.74
CA ALA A 19 -9.20 -8.44 -11.38
C ALA A 19 -10.29 -9.46 -11.03
N LEU A 20 -11.54 -9.23 -11.45
CA LEU A 20 -12.66 -10.16 -11.24
C LEU A 20 -12.54 -11.42 -12.12
N ALA A 21 -12.03 -11.31 -13.34
CA ALA A 21 -11.75 -12.45 -14.21
C ALA A 21 -10.66 -13.38 -13.64
N GLY A 22 -9.70 -12.84 -12.86
CA GLY A 22 -8.68 -13.62 -12.16
C GLY A 22 -9.22 -14.54 -11.05
N CYS A 23 -10.45 -14.33 -10.57
CA CYS A 23 -11.07 -15.17 -9.54
C CYS A 23 -11.77 -16.42 -10.09
N SER A 24 -11.81 -16.62 -11.41
CA SER A 24 -12.74 -17.56 -12.04
C SER A 24 -12.32 -19.04 -12.07
N SER A 25 -11.08 -19.43 -11.72
CA SER A 25 -10.67 -20.83 -11.86
C SER A 25 -9.53 -21.26 -10.93
N THR A 26 -9.87 -21.53 -9.67
CA THR A 26 -8.91 -22.06 -8.67
C THR A 26 -8.72 -23.60 -8.77
N LYS A 27 -9.41 -24.27 -9.68
CA LYS A 27 -9.44 -25.75 -9.71
C LYS A 27 -8.47 -26.40 -10.70
N THR A 28 -7.99 -25.66 -11.70
CA THR A 28 -7.08 -26.23 -12.71
C THR A 28 -5.63 -25.88 -12.36
N PRO A 29 -4.70 -26.84 -12.42
CA PRO A 29 -3.27 -26.56 -12.24
C PRO A 29 -2.77 -25.48 -13.21
N VAL A 30 -1.86 -24.65 -12.74
CA VAL A 30 -1.20 -23.65 -13.58
C VAL A 30 -0.06 -24.29 -14.34
N THR A 31 -0.07 -24.15 -15.68
CA THR A 31 0.95 -24.66 -16.60
C THR A 31 1.37 -23.59 -17.58
N ALA A 32 2.45 -23.82 -18.32
CA ALA A 32 2.92 -22.92 -19.39
C ALA A 32 1.86 -22.66 -20.48
N THR A 33 0.93 -23.61 -20.66
CA THR A 33 -0.16 -23.55 -21.64
C THR A 33 -1.47 -23.04 -21.05
N SER A 34 -1.48 -22.64 -19.77
CA SER A 34 -2.68 -22.05 -19.13
C SER A 34 -3.13 -20.80 -19.90
N GLY A 35 -4.37 -20.85 -20.40
CA GLY A 35 -4.96 -19.76 -21.18
C GLY A 35 -5.35 -18.57 -20.28
N GLY A 36 -5.34 -17.39 -20.90
CA GLY A 36 -5.75 -16.15 -20.22
C GLY A 36 -4.57 -15.26 -19.83
N PHE A 37 -4.77 -13.96 -20.02
CA PHE A 37 -3.75 -12.94 -19.75
C PHE A 37 -3.21 -13.01 -18.31
N TRP A 38 -4.10 -13.21 -17.33
CA TRP A 38 -3.73 -13.24 -15.92
C TRP A 38 -2.85 -14.43 -15.56
N ASP A 39 -3.26 -15.63 -15.97
CA ASP A 39 -2.51 -16.86 -15.70
C ASP A 39 -1.14 -16.87 -16.37
N HIS A 40 -1.10 -16.45 -17.62
CA HIS A 40 0.14 -16.47 -18.40
C HIS A 40 1.18 -15.44 -17.93
N TYR A 41 0.74 -14.21 -17.60
CA TYR A 41 1.69 -13.13 -17.27
C TYR A 41 1.94 -12.92 -15.77
N PHE A 42 1.08 -13.42 -14.90
CA PHE A 42 1.21 -13.20 -13.45
C PHE A 42 1.29 -14.49 -12.64
N VAL A 43 0.34 -15.41 -12.81
CA VAL A 43 0.26 -16.58 -11.93
C VAL A 43 1.35 -17.60 -12.29
N TYR A 44 1.50 -17.97 -13.55
CA TYR A 44 2.49 -18.95 -14.00
C TYR A 44 3.94 -18.49 -13.74
N PRO A 45 4.36 -17.27 -14.09
CA PRO A 45 5.71 -16.80 -13.77
C PRO A 45 5.99 -16.76 -12.27
N LEU A 46 5.00 -16.39 -11.46
CA LEU A 46 5.15 -16.39 -10.01
C LEU A 46 5.26 -17.81 -9.44
N SER A 47 4.43 -18.74 -9.91
CA SER A 47 4.50 -20.15 -9.53
C SER A 47 5.87 -20.74 -9.89
N MET A 48 6.35 -20.51 -11.12
CA MET A 48 7.67 -20.96 -11.56
C MET A 48 8.80 -20.34 -10.72
N ALA A 49 8.71 -19.03 -10.44
CA ALA A 49 9.70 -18.36 -9.60
C ALA A 49 9.75 -18.96 -8.19
N LEU A 50 8.59 -19.21 -7.57
CA LEU A 50 8.50 -19.84 -6.25
C LEU A 50 9.11 -21.25 -6.28
N THR A 51 8.84 -22.06 -7.29
CA THR A 51 9.41 -23.41 -7.44
C THR A 51 10.93 -23.35 -7.62
N LYS A 52 11.43 -22.48 -8.48
CA LYS A 52 12.88 -22.33 -8.69
C LYS A 52 13.61 -21.84 -7.44
N ILE A 53 13.04 -20.89 -6.70
CA ILE A 53 13.60 -20.42 -5.44
C ILE A 53 13.57 -21.55 -4.41
N ALA A 54 12.50 -22.35 -4.34
CA ALA A 54 12.42 -23.49 -3.45
C ALA A 54 13.49 -24.54 -3.75
N GLU A 55 13.75 -24.86 -5.03
CA GLU A 55 14.84 -25.75 -5.44
C GLU A 55 16.20 -25.26 -4.89
N TRP A 56 16.49 -23.95 -5.01
CA TRP A 56 17.72 -23.35 -4.45
C TRP A 56 17.73 -23.31 -2.92
N ALA A 57 16.58 -23.23 -2.28
CA ALA A 57 16.41 -23.19 -0.83
C ALA A 57 16.29 -24.61 -0.20
N GLY A 58 16.82 -25.64 -0.84
CA GLY A 58 16.77 -27.02 -0.34
C GLY A 58 15.38 -27.65 -0.34
N GLY A 59 14.51 -27.23 -1.25
CA GLY A 59 13.14 -27.73 -1.40
C GLY A 59 12.11 -26.99 -0.52
N SER A 60 12.51 -25.96 0.23
CA SER A 60 11.60 -25.24 1.14
C SER A 60 10.76 -24.19 0.44
N TYR A 61 9.48 -24.45 0.23
CA TYR A 61 8.53 -23.48 -0.33
C TYR A 61 8.21 -22.34 0.64
N GLY A 62 8.28 -22.54 1.95
CA GLY A 62 8.16 -21.46 2.93
C GLY A 62 9.27 -20.42 2.79
N LEU A 63 10.53 -20.87 2.65
CA LEU A 63 11.66 -19.98 2.36
C LEU A 63 11.51 -19.31 1.00
N SER A 64 10.99 -20.01 0.00
CA SER A 64 10.76 -19.41 -1.31
C SER A 64 9.75 -18.26 -1.27
N ILE A 65 8.68 -18.38 -0.49
CA ILE A 65 7.69 -17.31 -0.27
C ILE A 65 8.35 -16.10 0.41
N ILE A 66 9.18 -16.34 1.43
CA ILE A 66 9.92 -15.28 2.13
C ILE A 66 10.82 -14.51 1.15
N ILE A 67 11.67 -15.24 0.41
CA ILE A 67 12.62 -14.66 -0.55
C ILE A 67 11.89 -13.93 -1.67
N ALA A 68 10.88 -14.55 -2.29
CA ALA A 68 10.08 -13.94 -3.34
C ALA A 68 9.38 -12.65 -2.85
N THR A 69 8.85 -12.67 -1.62
CA THR A 69 8.23 -11.48 -1.01
C THR A 69 9.24 -10.34 -0.89
N ILE A 70 10.44 -10.63 -0.39
CA ILE A 70 11.52 -9.62 -0.26
C ILE A 70 11.92 -9.09 -1.62
N ILE A 71 12.11 -9.94 -2.63
CA ILE A 71 12.46 -9.54 -3.99
C ILE A 71 11.40 -8.61 -4.57
N ILE A 72 10.12 -9.00 -4.49
CA ILE A 72 9.00 -8.16 -4.97
C ILE A 72 8.98 -6.81 -4.25
N ARG A 73 9.18 -6.78 -2.93
CA ARG A 73 9.25 -5.54 -2.15
C ARG A 73 10.41 -4.65 -2.57
N LEU A 74 11.58 -5.22 -2.87
CA LEU A 74 12.74 -4.49 -3.37
C LEU A 74 12.50 -3.91 -4.77
N VAL A 75 11.93 -4.68 -5.67
CA VAL A 75 11.58 -4.22 -7.03
C VAL A 75 10.54 -3.08 -6.98
N LEU A 76 9.57 -3.19 -6.09
CA LEU A 76 8.54 -2.16 -5.91
C LEU A 76 8.99 -0.97 -5.04
N LEU A 77 10.14 -1.06 -4.38
CA LEU A 77 10.63 -0.06 -3.45
C LEU A 77 10.62 1.38 -4.00
N PRO A 78 11.15 1.66 -5.22
CA PRO A 78 11.15 3.02 -5.76
C PRO A 78 9.74 3.57 -5.96
N LEU A 79 8.81 2.73 -6.38
CA LEU A 79 7.41 3.10 -6.57
C LEU A 79 6.72 3.40 -5.22
N ILE A 80 6.94 2.54 -4.23
CA ILE A 80 6.38 2.70 -2.88
C ILE A 80 6.95 3.93 -2.18
N LEU A 81 8.25 4.22 -2.34
CA LEU A 81 8.86 5.44 -1.80
C LEU A 81 8.28 6.71 -2.41
N LYS A 82 8.04 6.73 -3.72
CA LYS A 82 7.36 7.85 -4.41
C LYS A 82 5.94 8.05 -3.90
N GLN A 83 5.23 6.97 -3.68
CA GLN A 83 3.87 6.96 -3.16
C GLN A 83 3.80 7.46 -1.71
N GLN A 84 4.70 6.99 -0.83
CA GLN A 84 4.78 7.45 0.56
C GLN A 84 5.06 8.96 0.65
N LYS A 85 5.90 9.51 -0.23
CA LYS A 85 6.11 10.97 -0.31
C LYS A 85 4.80 11.71 -0.62
N SER A 86 3.99 11.20 -1.55
CA SER A 86 2.69 11.79 -1.88
C SER A 86 1.72 11.73 -0.70
N THR A 87 1.69 10.62 0.03
CA THR A 87 0.86 10.46 1.24
C THR A 87 1.29 11.42 2.34
N MET A 88 2.59 11.60 2.57
CA MET A 88 3.11 12.57 3.55
C MET A 88 2.82 14.02 3.17
N ALA A 89 2.93 14.37 1.87
CA ALA A 89 2.56 15.69 1.39
C ALA A 89 1.07 15.98 1.62
N MET A 90 0.21 14.97 1.44
CA MET A 90 -1.22 15.09 1.75
C MET A 90 -1.47 15.26 3.25
N GLN A 91 -0.72 14.56 4.11
CA GLN A 91 -0.81 14.73 5.56
C GLN A 91 -0.38 16.13 6.01
N ALA A 92 0.61 16.74 5.35
CA ALA A 92 1.05 18.11 5.65
C ALA A 92 -0.04 19.17 5.39
N LEU A 93 -1.02 18.90 4.51
CA LEU A 93 -2.16 19.79 4.25
C LEU A 93 -3.30 19.64 5.26
N ARG A 94 -3.17 18.75 6.24
CA ARG A 94 -4.23 18.49 7.22
C ARG A 94 -4.79 19.75 7.88
N PRO A 95 -4.00 20.71 8.40
CA PRO A 95 -4.53 21.89 9.07
C PRO A 95 -5.44 22.72 8.15
N GLU A 96 -5.13 22.79 6.85
CA GLU A 96 -5.96 23.49 5.88
C GLU A 96 -7.23 22.68 5.55
N MET A 97 -7.10 21.38 5.43
CA MET A 97 -8.25 20.47 5.25
C MET A 97 -9.23 20.52 6.42
N GLU A 98 -8.73 20.58 7.65
CA GLU A 98 -9.57 20.74 8.86
C GLU A 98 -10.31 22.09 8.89
N LYS A 99 -9.68 23.18 8.44
CA LYS A 99 -10.37 24.48 8.30
C LYS A 99 -11.55 24.36 7.33
N ILE A 100 -11.35 23.72 6.17
CA ILE A 100 -12.43 23.49 5.21
C ILE A 100 -13.52 22.62 5.84
N GLN A 101 -13.17 21.52 6.52
CA GLN A 101 -14.17 20.66 7.18
C GLN A 101 -14.97 21.40 8.27
N LYS A 102 -14.31 22.20 9.10
CA LYS A 102 -14.97 23.01 10.14
C LYS A 102 -15.91 24.04 9.53
N LYS A 103 -15.54 24.68 8.41
CA LYS A 103 -16.37 25.66 7.69
C LYS A 103 -17.73 25.08 7.25
N TYR A 104 -17.75 23.78 6.94
CA TYR A 104 -18.92 23.07 6.45
C TYR A 104 -19.52 22.10 7.50
N ALA A 105 -19.01 22.11 8.73
CA ALA A 105 -19.50 21.25 9.80
C ALA A 105 -20.98 21.54 10.12
N GLY A 106 -21.76 20.48 10.31
CA GLY A 106 -23.19 20.57 10.64
C GLY A 106 -24.14 20.78 9.44
N LYS A 107 -23.63 21.09 8.26
CA LYS A 107 -24.44 21.25 7.05
C LYS A 107 -24.40 19.96 6.22
N LYS A 108 -25.56 19.29 6.08
CA LYS A 108 -25.65 17.99 5.40
C LYS A 108 -26.36 18.08 4.03
N ASP A 109 -26.72 19.25 3.59
CA ASP A 109 -27.37 19.46 2.30
C ASP A 109 -26.42 19.14 1.13
N PRO A 110 -26.93 18.55 0.03
CA PRO A 110 -26.10 18.11 -1.09
C PRO A 110 -25.29 19.23 -1.74
N GLU A 111 -25.83 20.46 -1.76
CA GLU A 111 -25.16 21.61 -2.34
C GLU A 111 -23.93 22.02 -1.52
N THR A 112 -24.05 22.04 -0.20
CA THR A 112 -22.94 22.35 0.72
C THR A 112 -21.86 21.27 0.67
N GLN A 113 -22.24 20.00 0.58
CA GLN A 113 -21.27 18.92 0.39
C GLN A 113 -20.49 19.04 -0.93
N GLN A 114 -21.15 19.45 -2.03
CA GLN A 114 -20.46 19.71 -3.29
C GLN A 114 -19.49 20.89 -3.19
N LYS A 115 -19.87 21.97 -2.48
CA LYS A 115 -18.97 23.12 -2.24
C LYS A 115 -17.75 22.71 -1.42
N GLN A 116 -17.93 21.91 -0.36
CA GLN A 116 -16.82 21.36 0.43
C GLN A 116 -15.87 20.50 -0.41
N GLN A 117 -16.41 19.59 -1.22
CA GLN A 117 -15.59 18.75 -2.11
C GLN A 117 -14.82 19.60 -3.14
N LYS A 118 -15.45 20.64 -3.67
CA LYS A 118 -14.80 21.55 -4.61
C LYS A 118 -13.65 22.33 -3.97
N GLU A 119 -13.83 22.88 -2.78
CA GLU A 119 -12.76 23.57 -2.03
C GLU A 119 -11.63 22.62 -1.67
N MET A 120 -11.96 21.39 -1.24
CA MET A 120 -10.95 20.35 -0.95
C MET A 120 -10.14 20.00 -2.20
N MET A 121 -10.79 19.88 -3.36
CA MET A 121 -10.10 19.60 -4.63
C MET A 121 -9.24 20.78 -5.08
N GLN A 122 -9.69 22.02 -4.87
CA GLN A 122 -8.89 23.22 -5.14
C GLN A 122 -7.65 23.27 -4.26
N LEU A 123 -7.77 22.94 -2.97
CA LEU A 123 -6.63 22.84 -2.05
C LEU A 123 -5.57 21.89 -2.59
N TYR A 124 -5.97 20.67 -2.99
CA TYR A 124 -5.04 19.70 -3.58
C TYR A 124 -4.39 20.20 -4.88
N GLN A 125 -5.15 20.89 -5.73
CA GLN A 125 -4.62 21.46 -6.99
C GLN A 125 -3.61 22.57 -6.73
N THR A 126 -3.90 23.48 -5.78
CA THR A 126 -3.01 24.59 -5.39
C THR A 126 -1.66 24.06 -4.91
N HIS A 127 -1.66 23.00 -4.10
CA HIS A 127 -0.44 22.37 -3.59
C HIS A 127 0.15 21.29 -4.52
N LYS A 128 -0.40 21.12 -5.73
CA LYS A 128 0.04 20.12 -6.73
C LYS A 128 0.06 18.68 -6.19
N ILE A 129 -0.86 18.35 -5.28
CA ILE A 129 -0.96 17.04 -4.66
C ILE A 129 -2.04 16.23 -5.36
N ASN A 130 -1.72 14.97 -5.69
CA ASN A 130 -2.69 14.05 -6.25
C ASN A 130 -3.37 13.23 -5.14
N PRO A 131 -4.67 13.43 -4.85
CA PRO A 131 -5.37 12.69 -3.80
C PRO A 131 -5.48 11.19 -4.09
N VAL A 132 -5.44 10.77 -5.35
CA VAL A 132 -5.45 9.35 -5.75
C VAL A 132 -4.16 8.63 -5.34
N GLY A 133 -3.07 9.37 -5.12
CA GLY A 133 -1.81 8.81 -4.65
C GLY A 133 -1.91 8.06 -3.31
N GLY A 134 -2.86 8.42 -2.45
CA GLY A 134 -3.07 7.78 -1.15
C GLY A 134 -3.68 6.37 -1.23
N CYS A 135 -4.47 6.06 -2.24
CA CYS A 135 -5.10 4.74 -2.42
C CYS A 135 -4.33 3.83 -3.40
N LEU A 136 -3.29 4.33 -4.06
CA LEU A 136 -2.46 3.56 -4.99
C LEU A 136 -1.87 2.26 -4.38
N PRO A 137 -1.52 2.17 -3.06
CA PRO A 137 -1.08 0.92 -2.45
C PRO A 137 -2.02 -0.25 -2.70
N ILE A 138 -3.32 -0.02 -2.58
CA ILE A 138 -4.34 -1.06 -2.76
C ILE A 138 -4.32 -1.59 -4.19
N PHE A 139 -4.24 -0.69 -5.18
CA PHE A 139 -4.20 -1.07 -6.60
C PHE A 139 -2.96 -1.87 -7.00
N ILE A 140 -1.81 -1.62 -6.33
CA ILE A 140 -0.59 -2.40 -6.55
C ILE A 140 -0.67 -3.72 -5.79
N GLN A 141 -1.20 -3.71 -4.57
CA GLN A 141 -1.22 -4.85 -3.68
C GLN A 141 -2.20 -5.94 -4.12
N MET A 142 -3.41 -5.56 -4.59
CA MET A 142 -4.46 -6.52 -4.94
C MET A 142 -4.02 -7.51 -6.04
N PRO A 143 -3.46 -7.08 -7.18
CA PRO A 143 -2.94 -8.02 -8.18
C PRO A 143 -1.92 -9.00 -7.61
N ILE A 144 -1.03 -8.53 -6.74
CA ILE A 144 0.02 -9.36 -6.15
C ILE A 144 -0.60 -10.45 -5.26
N ILE A 145 -1.55 -10.07 -4.37
CA ILE A 145 -2.23 -11.02 -3.50
C ILE A 145 -2.99 -12.06 -4.31
N ILE A 146 -3.72 -11.64 -5.35
CA ILE A 146 -4.47 -12.54 -6.22
C ILE A 146 -3.53 -13.50 -6.95
N ALA A 147 -2.40 -13.01 -7.46
CA ALA A 147 -1.40 -13.86 -8.12
C ALA A 147 -0.78 -14.87 -7.14
N PHE A 148 -0.41 -14.45 -5.92
CA PHE A 148 0.09 -15.34 -4.87
C PHE A 148 -0.92 -16.39 -4.48
N TYR A 149 -2.17 -16.00 -4.23
CA TYR A 149 -3.23 -16.94 -3.90
C TYR A 149 -3.42 -18.00 -4.98
N ASN A 150 -3.49 -17.59 -6.25
CA ASN A 150 -3.63 -18.53 -7.36
C ASN A 150 -2.39 -19.40 -7.55
N ALA A 151 -1.20 -18.85 -7.42
CA ALA A 151 0.04 -19.63 -7.50
C ALA A 151 0.10 -20.69 -6.40
N ILE A 152 -0.26 -20.37 -5.16
CA ILE A 152 -0.29 -21.31 -4.03
C ILE A 152 -1.37 -22.37 -4.22
N ALA A 153 -2.62 -21.93 -4.53
CA ALA A 153 -3.76 -22.84 -4.61
C ALA A 153 -3.72 -23.79 -5.80
N ARG A 154 -3.03 -23.40 -6.89
CA ARG A 154 -3.03 -24.11 -8.16
C ARG A 154 -1.69 -24.78 -8.50
N THR A 155 -0.67 -24.65 -7.64
CA THR A 155 0.61 -25.37 -7.74
C THR A 155 0.64 -26.43 -6.65
N HIS A 156 0.54 -27.69 -7.08
CA HIS A 156 0.38 -28.83 -6.17
C HIS A 156 1.53 -28.92 -5.14
N GLU A 157 2.75 -28.72 -5.59
CA GLU A 157 3.95 -28.78 -4.78
C GLU A 157 3.93 -27.72 -3.67
N ILE A 158 3.47 -26.49 -3.96
CA ILE A 158 3.36 -25.42 -2.98
C ILE A 158 2.24 -25.71 -1.99
N ALA A 159 1.06 -26.12 -2.50
CA ALA A 159 -0.13 -26.33 -1.68
C ALA A 159 0.04 -27.45 -0.66
N GLN A 160 0.79 -28.50 -0.97
CA GLN A 160 1.00 -29.65 -0.09
C GLN A 160 2.24 -29.51 0.82
N HIS A 161 3.10 -28.55 0.56
CA HIS A 161 4.30 -28.39 1.34
C HIS A 161 4.01 -27.82 2.72
N SER A 162 4.69 -28.36 3.72
CA SER A 162 4.64 -27.86 5.10
C SER A 162 5.83 -26.95 5.38
N PHE A 163 5.61 -25.91 6.17
CA PHE A 163 6.64 -25.00 6.64
C PHE A 163 6.37 -24.61 8.08
N LEU A 164 7.35 -24.76 8.96
CA LEU A 164 7.16 -24.66 10.41
C LEU A 164 6.08 -25.66 10.86
N TRP A 165 4.98 -25.18 11.41
CA TRP A 165 3.85 -25.98 11.89
C TRP A 165 2.65 -25.98 10.94
N VAL A 166 2.72 -25.30 9.80
CA VAL A 166 1.59 -25.08 8.88
C VAL A 166 1.77 -25.79 7.56
N SER A 167 0.66 -26.23 6.97
CA SER A 167 0.58 -26.56 5.54
C SER A 167 0.33 -25.29 4.76
N LEU A 168 1.17 -24.97 3.77
CA LEU A 168 1.13 -23.72 3.03
C LEU A 168 -0.18 -23.49 2.27
N GLY A 169 -0.80 -24.57 1.79
CA GLY A 169 -2.07 -24.50 1.05
C GLY A 169 -3.32 -24.50 1.93
N LYS A 170 -3.20 -24.66 3.25
CA LYS A 170 -4.33 -24.71 4.19
C LYS A 170 -4.25 -23.58 5.20
N PRO A 171 -5.38 -23.19 5.82
CA PRO A 171 -5.37 -22.27 6.96
C PRO A 171 -4.49 -22.78 8.11
N ASP A 172 -3.93 -21.84 8.88
CA ASP A 172 -3.12 -22.17 10.06
C ASP A 172 -4.02 -22.75 11.17
N PRO A 173 -3.79 -24.00 11.59
CA PRO A 173 -4.63 -24.67 12.57
C PRO A 173 -4.55 -24.04 13.99
N TYR A 174 -3.49 -23.29 14.27
CA TYR A 174 -3.26 -22.63 15.57
C TYR A 174 -3.52 -21.12 15.52
N PHE A 175 -3.87 -20.57 14.37
CA PHE A 175 -4.11 -19.14 14.14
C PHE A 175 -2.91 -18.23 14.48
N VAL A 176 -1.72 -18.78 14.66
CA VAL A 176 -0.52 -18.01 15.03
C VAL A 176 -0.12 -17.04 13.92
N LEU A 177 -0.01 -17.53 12.67
CA LEU A 177 0.35 -16.66 11.53
C LEU A 177 -0.67 -15.56 11.28
N PRO A 178 -2.01 -15.79 11.28
CA PRO A 178 -3.02 -14.74 11.21
C PRO A 178 -2.88 -13.67 12.30
N VAL A 179 -2.65 -14.08 13.55
CA VAL A 179 -2.45 -13.14 14.67
C VAL A 179 -1.17 -12.32 14.47
N VAL A 180 -0.06 -12.96 14.13
CA VAL A 180 1.21 -12.28 13.85
C VAL A 180 1.07 -11.34 12.65
N ALA A 181 0.32 -11.73 11.59
CA ALA A 181 0.05 -10.87 10.45
C ALA A 181 -0.76 -9.63 10.84
N ALA A 182 -1.77 -9.78 11.70
CA ALA A 182 -2.57 -8.66 12.21
C ALA A 182 -1.72 -7.71 13.07
N ILE A 183 -0.91 -8.24 13.99
CA ILE A 183 -0.01 -7.45 14.84
C ILE A 183 1.02 -6.69 13.98
N THR A 184 1.67 -7.37 13.06
CA THR A 184 2.66 -6.72 12.17
C THR A 184 2.00 -5.69 11.24
N THR A 185 0.76 -5.91 10.79
CA THR A 185 -0.02 -4.92 10.05
C THR A 185 -0.29 -3.67 10.90
N PHE A 186 -0.72 -3.86 12.15
CA PHE A 186 -0.92 -2.76 13.08
C PHE A 186 0.37 -1.95 13.30
N LEU A 187 1.49 -2.62 13.57
CA LEU A 187 2.80 -1.98 13.76
C LEU A 187 3.25 -1.24 12.50
N GLN A 188 3.13 -1.85 11.32
CA GLN A 188 3.48 -1.22 10.05
C GLN A 188 2.67 0.06 9.83
N ILE A 189 1.36 0.01 10.08
CA ILE A 189 0.49 1.17 10.00
C ILE A 189 1.00 2.26 10.94
N ARG A 190 1.26 1.96 12.21
CA ARG A 190 1.76 2.91 13.21
C ARG A 190 3.09 3.55 12.82
N VAL A 191 4.02 2.77 12.28
CA VAL A 191 5.32 3.29 11.81
C VAL A 191 5.16 4.17 10.57
N SER A 192 4.24 3.82 9.66
CA SER A 192 4.04 4.57 8.42
C SER A 192 3.21 5.85 8.60
N MET A 193 2.56 6.01 9.75
CA MET A 193 1.74 7.17 10.07
C MET A 193 2.52 8.31 10.72
N THR A 194 2.05 9.52 10.49
CA THR A 194 2.24 10.67 11.38
C THR A 194 1.05 10.75 12.34
N ASP A 195 1.25 11.34 13.53
CA ASP A 195 0.23 11.43 14.58
C ASP A 195 -1.05 12.21 14.17
N GLU A 196 -0.99 12.86 13.02
CA GLU A 196 -1.99 13.79 12.51
C GLU A 196 -2.84 13.21 11.36
N ILE A 197 -3.58 12.13 11.58
CA ILE A 197 -4.46 11.54 10.55
C ILE A 197 -5.91 11.94 10.77
N GLN A 198 -6.64 12.18 9.66
CA GLN A 198 -8.07 12.49 9.70
C GLN A 198 -8.88 11.33 10.31
N PRO A 199 -9.93 11.62 11.11
CA PRO A 199 -10.71 10.58 11.77
C PRO A 199 -11.23 9.46 10.87
N PRO A 200 -11.76 9.69 9.64
CA PRO A 200 -12.21 8.62 8.77
C PRO A 200 -11.06 7.71 8.32
N MET A 201 -9.91 8.27 7.99
CA MET A 201 -8.72 7.52 7.60
C MET A 201 -8.18 6.71 8.78
N LYS A 202 -8.16 7.28 9.98
CA LYS A 202 -7.74 6.60 11.21
C LYS A 202 -8.64 5.39 11.51
N MET A 203 -9.95 5.52 11.33
CA MET A 203 -10.90 4.42 11.51
C MET A 203 -10.62 3.29 10.50
N MET A 204 -10.48 3.61 9.21
CA MET A 204 -10.16 2.63 8.16
C MET A 204 -8.86 1.88 8.46
N MET A 205 -7.84 2.57 8.92
CA MET A 205 -6.54 1.99 9.25
C MET A 205 -6.59 1.09 10.49
N ASN A 206 -7.43 1.39 11.47
CA ASN A 206 -7.62 0.53 12.64
C ASN A 206 -8.43 -0.74 12.31
N ILE A 207 -9.27 -0.71 11.28
CA ILE A 207 -10.03 -1.88 10.81
C ILE A 207 -9.13 -2.86 10.03
N MET A 208 -8.09 -2.37 9.35
CA MET A 208 -7.23 -3.20 8.50
C MET A 208 -6.59 -4.40 9.22
N PRO A 209 -6.03 -4.28 10.43
CA PRO A 209 -5.49 -5.43 11.17
C PRO A 209 -6.55 -6.49 11.47
N ILE A 210 -7.79 -6.06 11.77
CA ILE A 210 -8.92 -6.97 12.01
C ILE A 210 -9.30 -7.69 10.72
N PHE A 211 -9.33 -6.97 9.60
CA PHE A 211 -9.58 -7.56 8.29
C PHE A 211 -8.51 -8.61 7.93
N ILE A 212 -7.23 -8.31 8.18
CA ILE A 212 -6.12 -9.26 7.94
C ILE A 212 -6.22 -10.49 8.84
N LEU A 213 -6.62 -10.32 10.11
CA LEU A 213 -6.87 -11.44 11.02
C LEU A 213 -7.95 -12.37 10.47
N VAL A 214 -9.12 -11.83 10.13
CA VAL A 214 -10.27 -12.59 9.61
C VAL A 214 -9.92 -13.28 8.29
N ALA A 215 -9.25 -12.57 7.37
CA ALA A 215 -8.80 -13.14 6.11
C ALA A 215 -7.76 -14.25 6.34
N GLY A 216 -6.80 -14.03 7.24
CA GLY A 216 -5.76 -15.01 7.54
C GLY A 216 -6.26 -16.31 8.16
N ILE A 217 -7.36 -16.25 8.92
CA ILE A 217 -8.03 -17.44 9.48
C ILE A 217 -8.65 -18.32 8.37
N SER A 218 -9.11 -17.70 7.29
CA SER A 218 -9.87 -18.39 6.23
C SER A 218 -9.01 -18.74 5.01
N LEU A 219 -7.87 -18.08 4.83
CA LEU A 219 -7.02 -18.22 3.66
C LEU A 219 -5.81 -19.14 3.94
N PRO A 220 -5.16 -19.67 2.88
CA PRO A 220 -3.95 -20.47 3.03
C PRO A 220 -2.86 -19.78 3.86
N SER A 221 -2.19 -20.53 4.75
CA SER A 221 -1.12 -20.05 5.64
C SER A 221 0.02 -19.34 4.90
N ALA A 222 0.28 -19.73 3.66
CA ALA A 222 1.25 -19.07 2.80
C ALA A 222 0.95 -17.58 2.57
N LEU A 223 -0.34 -17.18 2.53
CA LEU A 223 -0.72 -15.77 2.43
C LEU A 223 -0.49 -15.02 3.74
N ALA A 224 -0.77 -15.66 4.88
CA ALA A 224 -0.46 -15.07 6.18
C ALA A 224 1.05 -14.86 6.32
N LEU A 225 1.87 -15.84 5.91
CA LEU A 225 3.33 -15.72 5.86
C LEU A 225 3.77 -14.56 4.95
N TYR A 226 3.19 -14.46 3.74
CA TYR A 226 3.43 -13.34 2.83
C TYR A 226 3.13 -11.98 3.49
N TRP A 227 2.01 -11.85 4.20
CA TRP A 227 1.66 -10.62 4.92
C TRP A 227 2.65 -10.31 6.04
N VAL A 228 3.03 -11.29 6.86
CA VAL A 228 4.01 -11.09 7.94
C VAL A 228 5.32 -10.53 7.38
N ILE A 229 5.90 -11.20 6.38
CA ILE A 229 7.18 -10.80 5.79
C ILE A 229 7.06 -9.43 5.10
N GLY A 230 5.97 -9.21 4.35
CA GLY A 230 5.70 -7.93 3.72
C GLY A 230 5.54 -6.77 4.70
N ASN A 231 4.91 -7.02 5.85
CA ASN A 231 4.75 -6.03 6.92
C ASN A 231 6.07 -5.75 7.64
N LEU A 232 6.86 -6.77 7.95
CA LEU A 232 8.20 -6.58 8.55
C LEU A 232 9.10 -5.74 7.65
N PHE A 233 9.11 -6.03 6.34
CA PHE A 233 9.81 -5.19 5.37
C PHE A 233 9.28 -3.75 5.37
N GLY A 234 7.96 -3.58 5.38
CA GLY A 234 7.29 -2.27 5.42
C GLY A 234 7.57 -1.47 6.69
N ILE A 235 7.73 -2.13 7.84
CA ILE A 235 8.15 -1.49 9.10
C ILE A 235 9.56 -0.93 8.96
N GLY A 236 10.51 -1.74 8.48
CA GLY A 236 11.89 -1.28 8.24
C GLY A 236 11.95 -0.11 7.26
N GLN A 237 11.20 -0.20 6.17
CA GLN A 237 11.06 0.87 5.18
C GLN A 237 10.46 2.16 5.76
N GLY A 238 9.45 2.05 6.62
CA GLY A 238 8.81 3.17 7.28
C GLY A 238 9.77 3.92 8.21
N TYR A 239 10.56 3.20 9.00
CA TYR A 239 11.61 3.79 9.84
C TYR A 239 12.68 4.51 9.02
N TYR A 240 13.15 3.87 7.95
CA TYR A 240 14.14 4.50 7.04
C TYR A 240 13.59 5.82 6.46
N LEU A 241 12.36 5.82 6.01
CA LEU A 241 11.75 7.01 5.42
C LEU A 241 11.54 8.12 6.45
N LYS A 242 11.05 7.81 7.65
CA LYS A 242 10.93 8.80 8.74
C LYS A 242 12.26 9.46 9.06
N LYS A 243 13.32 8.68 9.23
CA LYS A 243 14.68 9.19 9.49
C LYS A 243 15.17 10.09 8.36
N ARG A 244 14.97 9.68 7.11
CA ARG A 244 15.37 10.50 5.94
C ARG A 244 14.60 11.82 5.87
N MET A 245 13.31 11.80 6.18
CA MET A 245 12.46 13.00 6.16
C MET A 245 12.81 13.98 7.28
N SER A 246 13.15 13.50 8.49
CA SER A 246 13.61 14.40 9.58
C SER A 246 14.91 15.12 9.19
N LEU A 247 15.87 14.39 8.63
CA LEU A 247 17.13 14.97 8.16
C LEU A 247 16.94 16.01 7.03
N LEU A 248 15.97 15.79 6.13
CA LEU A 248 15.66 16.78 5.08
C LEU A 248 15.01 18.03 5.68
N LYS A 249 14.06 17.89 6.62
CA LYS A 249 13.44 19.04 7.31
C LYS A 249 14.47 19.87 8.08
N GLU A 250 15.42 19.23 8.75
CA GLU A 250 16.50 19.92 9.47
C GLU A 250 17.40 20.71 8.52
N LYS A 251 17.77 20.12 7.37
CA LYS A 251 18.54 20.81 6.33
C LYS A 251 17.80 22.02 5.75
N ASP A 252 16.52 21.86 5.45
CA ASP A 252 15.70 22.95 4.90
C ASP A 252 15.53 24.07 5.94
N ALA A 253 15.32 23.74 7.21
CA ALA A 253 15.29 24.72 8.30
C ALA A 253 16.61 25.47 8.47
N ALA A 254 17.72 24.75 8.41
CA ALA A 254 19.06 25.36 8.47
C ALA A 254 19.33 26.31 7.28
N ASN A 255 18.97 25.89 6.06
CA ASN A 255 19.14 26.72 4.86
C ASN A 255 18.26 27.98 4.92
N ASN A 256 17.01 27.86 5.37
CA ASN A 256 16.10 29.00 5.54
C ASN A 256 16.62 29.99 6.61
N ALA A 257 17.16 29.49 7.72
CA ALA A 257 17.77 30.32 8.76
C ALA A 257 19.04 31.05 8.26
N ALA A 258 19.84 30.39 7.43
CA ALA A 258 21.01 31.00 6.81
C ALA A 258 20.59 32.10 5.82
N GLN A 259 19.59 31.87 4.99
CA GLN A 259 19.08 32.88 4.05
C GLN A 259 18.39 34.06 4.75
N ALA A 260 17.74 33.84 5.88
CA ALA A 260 17.17 34.93 6.68
C ALA A 260 18.24 35.87 7.27
N LYS A 261 19.42 35.35 7.63
CA LYS A 261 20.56 36.13 8.13
C LYS A 261 21.27 36.93 7.04
N THR A 262 21.16 36.52 5.77
CA THR A 262 21.82 37.19 4.64
C THR A 262 20.96 38.25 3.95
N LYS A 263 19.67 38.36 4.29
CA LYS A 263 18.80 39.44 3.75
C LYS A 263 19.11 40.75 4.44
N PRO A 264 19.48 41.81 3.68
CA PRO A 264 19.72 43.14 4.26
C PRO A 264 18.43 43.67 4.90
N SER A 265 18.56 44.23 6.11
CA SER A 265 17.49 44.95 6.77
C SER A 265 16.92 46.02 5.84
N PRO A 266 15.60 46.17 5.70
CA PRO A 266 15.03 47.24 4.91
C PRO A 266 15.44 48.59 5.50
N LYS A 267 16.22 49.39 4.72
CA LYS A 267 16.61 50.74 5.11
C LYS A 267 15.35 51.52 5.48
N SER A 268 15.24 51.92 6.72
CA SER A 268 14.28 52.88 7.19
C SER A 268 14.38 54.16 6.33
N LYS A 269 13.38 54.40 5.49
CA LYS A 269 13.23 55.71 4.83
C LYS A 269 12.86 56.70 5.93
N SER A 270 13.84 57.47 6.40
CA SER A 270 13.63 58.69 7.15
C SER A 270 12.80 59.64 6.30
N LYS A 271 11.61 60.00 6.80
CA LYS A 271 10.82 61.12 6.27
C LYS A 271 11.50 62.40 6.74
N SER A 272 11.97 63.20 5.81
CA SER A 272 12.17 64.64 5.95
C SER A 272 10.92 65.34 5.50
#